data_b17a059d10e215070a544c9440ea0e18
#
_entry.id   b17a059d10e215070a544c9440ea0e18
#
_cell.length_a   1.000
_cell.length_b   1.000
_cell.length_c   1.000
_cell.angle_alpha   90.00
_cell.angle_beta   90.00
_cell.angle_gamma   90.00
#
_symmetry.space_group_name_H-M   'P 1'
#
loop_
_entity.id
_entity.type
_entity.pdbx_description
1 polymer ?
#
loop_
_entity_poly.entity_id
_entity_poly.type
_entity_poly.pdbx_seq_one_letter_code
_entity_poly.pdbx_strand_id
1 'polypeptide(L)'
;MKIRVAIVEDDKNYNQALKNIIDFQQNMECVAQFFNGKNALQKLEGIEPDVVLMDIQLKDLSGIDIVFKLTELMPGTSFIMCTSFENDEKIFSALRAGASGYLVKGDPLDKIVQAILEAHKGGAPMSFGIAKRVLQHFQETKVQVQTLSLLTVTEKEVLELLSQG
;
A
#
# COMPACT_ATOMS: atom_id res chain seq x y z
N MET A 1 16.99 -11.25 -15.85
CA MET A 1 16.31 -11.70 -14.63
C MET A 1 14.89 -11.16 -14.64
N LYS A 2 13.89 -11.96 -14.30
CA LYS A 2 12.49 -11.53 -14.27
C LYS A 2 12.15 -10.95 -12.89
N ILE A 3 11.27 -9.96 -12.86
CA ILE A 3 10.69 -9.43 -11.62
C ILE A 3 9.76 -10.51 -11.06
N ARG A 4 9.99 -10.92 -9.83
CA ARG A 4 9.23 -11.94 -9.11
C ARG A 4 8.07 -11.31 -8.37
N VAL A 5 6.85 -11.63 -8.77
CA VAL A 5 5.64 -11.02 -8.21
C VAL A 5 4.81 -12.06 -7.47
N ALA A 6 4.41 -11.76 -6.25
CA ALA A 6 3.43 -12.53 -5.51
C ALA A 6 2.09 -11.77 -5.43
N ILE A 7 0.99 -12.51 -5.38
CA ILE A 7 -0.37 -11.98 -5.31
C ILE A 7 -1.05 -12.49 -4.05
N VAL A 8 -1.64 -11.58 -3.28
CA VAL A 8 -2.46 -11.90 -2.10
C VAL A 8 -3.85 -11.28 -2.30
N GLU A 9 -4.79 -12.09 -2.74
CA GLU A 9 -6.12 -11.67 -3.19
C GLU A 9 -7.08 -12.86 -3.04
N ASP A 10 -8.16 -12.69 -2.29
CA ASP A 10 -9.12 -13.77 -2.03
C ASP A 10 -10.18 -13.96 -3.11
N ASP A 11 -10.41 -12.94 -3.97
CA ASP A 11 -11.20 -13.11 -5.18
C ASP A 11 -10.41 -13.91 -6.22
N LYS A 12 -10.85 -15.14 -6.45
CA LYS A 12 -10.15 -16.06 -7.35
C LYS A 12 -10.07 -15.57 -8.79
N ASN A 13 -11.12 -14.90 -9.27
CA ASN A 13 -11.16 -14.40 -10.65
C ASN A 13 -10.19 -13.24 -10.83
N TYR A 14 -10.19 -12.30 -9.89
CA TYR A 14 -9.27 -11.16 -9.92
C TYR A 14 -7.82 -11.60 -9.71
N ASN A 15 -7.56 -12.51 -8.78
CA ASN A 15 -6.24 -13.11 -8.56
C ASN A 15 -5.71 -13.77 -9.84
N GLN A 16 -6.56 -14.53 -10.53
CA GLN A 16 -6.16 -15.18 -11.80
C GLN A 16 -5.94 -14.17 -12.93
N ALA A 17 -6.73 -13.09 -13.00
CA ALA A 17 -6.54 -12.04 -13.98
C ALA A 17 -5.19 -11.32 -13.76
N LEU A 18 -4.83 -11.03 -12.51
CA LEU A 18 -3.53 -10.47 -12.15
C LEU A 18 -2.38 -11.40 -12.57
N LYS A 19 -2.49 -12.69 -12.26
CA LYS A 19 -1.47 -13.66 -12.67
C LYS A 19 -1.29 -13.67 -14.18
N ASN A 20 -2.39 -13.71 -14.92
CA ASN A 20 -2.34 -13.78 -16.39
C ASN A 20 -1.65 -12.56 -17.00
N ILE A 21 -1.95 -11.34 -16.51
CA ILE A 21 -1.31 -10.13 -17.05
C ILE A 21 0.17 -10.05 -16.69
N ILE A 22 0.56 -10.51 -15.50
CA ILE A 22 1.96 -10.58 -15.06
C ILE A 22 2.73 -11.57 -15.91
N ASP A 23 2.25 -12.81 -16.05
CA ASP A 23 2.92 -13.87 -16.80
C ASP A 23 2.96 -13.61 -18.31
N PHE A 24 2.07 -12.76 -18.82
CA PHE A 24 2.13 -12.30 -20.21
C PHE A 24 3.35 -11.41 -20.48
N GLN A 25 3.91 -10.77 -19.45
CA GLN A 25 5.09 -9.92 -19.59
C GLN A 25 6.37 -10.77 -19.67
N GLN A 26 7.25 -10.45 -20.63
CA GLN A 26 8.52 -11.17 -20.79
C GLN A 26 9.49 -10.99 -19.60
N ASN A 27 9.38 -9.87 -18.89
CA ASN A 27 10.27 -9.45 -17.82
C ASN A 27 9.70 -9.63 -16.41
N MET A 28 8.57 -10.32 -16.28
CA MET A 28 7.92 -10.61 -15.00
C MET A 28 7.52 -12.07 -14.90
N GLU A 29 7.28 -12.54 -13.69
CA GLU A 29 6.68 -13.84 -13.42
C GLU A 29 5.89 -13.81 -12.10
N CYS A 30 4.74 -14.45 -12.08
CA CYS A 30 3.99 -14.69 -10.86
C CYS A 30 4.57 -15.92 -10.14
N VAL A 31 5.26 -15.68 -9.03
CA VAL A 31 5.93 -16.73 -8.25
C VAL A 31 5.03 -17.36 -7.19
N ALA A 32 3.96 -16.68 -6.78
CA ALA A 32 3.00 -17.21 -5.81
C ALA A 32 1.65 -16.51 -5.89
N GLN A 33 0.60 -17.27 -5.65
CA GLN A 33 -0.77 -16.79 -5.46
C GLN A 33 -1.27 -17.25 -4.10
N PHE A 34 -1.77 -16.30 -3.29
CA PHE A 34 -2.41 -16.57 -2.01
C PHE A 34 -3.86 -16.09 -2.06
N PHE A 35 -4.75 -16.90 -1.52
CA PHE A 35 -6.20 -16.64 -1.47
C PHE A 35 -6.69 -16.34 -0.05
N ASN A 36 -5.77 -16.23 0.90
CA ASN A 36 -6.02 -15.82 2.28
C ASN A 36 -4.75 -15.24 2.91
N GLY A 37 -4.94 -14.46 3.96
CA GLY A 37 -3.86 -13.74 4.62
C GLY A 37 -2.93 -14.63 5.44
N LYS A 38 -3.44 -15.69 6.09
CA LYS A 38 -2.63 -16.59 6.92
C LYS A 38 -1.56 -17.28 6.11
N ASN A 39 -1.92 -17.83 4.94
CA ASN A 39 -0.96 -18.50 4.06
C ASN A 39 0.09 -17.51 3.54
N ALA A 40 -0.33 -16.30 3.17
CA ALA A 40 0.58 -15.25 2.73
C ALA A 40 1.59 -14.90 3.84
N LEU A 41 1.10 -14.63 5.05
CA LEU A 41 1.94 -14.27 6.20
C LEU A 41 2.99 -15.35 6.54
N GLN A 42 2.63 -16.63 6.38
CA GLN A 42 3.52 -17.75 6.70
C GLN A 42 4.56 -18.03 5.62
N LYS A 43 4.27 -17.74 4.35
CA LYS A 43 5.07 -18.24 3.23
C LYS A 43 5.80 -17.17 2.43
N LEU A 44 5.36 -15.91 2.46
CA LEU A 44 5.94 -14.84 1.63
C LEU A 44 7.44 -14.63 1.88
N GLU A 45 7.86 -14.63 3.13
CA GLU A 45 9.27 -14.46 3.49
C GLU A 45 10.17 -15.50 2.81
N GLY A 46 9.75 -16.78 2.85
CA GLY A 46 10.53 -17.86 2.22
C GLY A 46 10.51 -17.87 0.68
N ILE A 47 9.57 -17.16 0.06
CA ILE A 47 9.47 -17.03 -1.40
C ILE A 47 10.36 -15.90 -1.91
N GLU A 48 10.55 -14.85 -1.10
CA GLU A 48 11.36 -13.68 -1.43
C GLU A 48 10.96 -13.02 -2.78
N PRO A 49 9.68 -12.60 -2.94
CA PRO A 49 9.28 -11.88 -4.14
C PRO A 49 9.85 -10.47 -4.16
N ASP A 50 10.07 -9.91 -5.35
CA ASP A 50 10.48 -8.51 -5.51
C ASP A 50 9.33 -7.55 -5.23
N VAL A 51 8.12 -7.93 -5.66
CA VAL A 51 6.90 -7.14 -5.50
C VAL A 51 5.74 -8.03 -5.03
N VAL A 52 4.96 -7.54 -4.10
CA VAL A 52 3.71 -8.17 -3.64
C VAL A 52 2.53 -7.26 -3.95
N LEU A 53 1.56 -7.78 -4.69
CA LEU A 53 0.24 -7.17 -4.82
C LEU A 53 -0.64 -7.66 -3.67
N MET A 54 -1.10 -6.75 -2.81
CA MET A 54 -1.79 -7.07 -1.57
C MET A 54 -3.17 -6.41 -1.51
N ASP A 55 -4.23 -7.22 -1.40
CA ASP A 55 -5.54 -6.66 -1.05
C ASP A 55 -5.62 -6.33 0.45
N ILE A 56 -6.33 -5.28 0.79
CA ILE A 56 -6.56 -4.88 2.18
C ILE A 56 -7.53 -5.84 2.85
N GLN A 57 -8.65 -6.14 2.19
CA GLN A 57 -9.73 -6.94 2.78
C GLN A 57 -9.64 -8.40 2.36
N LEU A 58 -8.88 -9.17 3.09
CA LEU A 58 -8.88 -10.61 3.00
C LEU A 58 -9.90 -11.20 4.01
N LYS A 59 -10.37 -12.43 3.75
CA LYS A 59 -11.42 -13.06 4.59
C LYS A 59 -10.99 -13.31 6.03
N ASP A 60 -9.70 -13.46 6.29
CA ASP A 60 -9.15 -13.87 7.57
C ASP A 60 -8.28 -12.82 8.25
N LEU A 61 -7.56 -11.99 7.50
CA LEU A 61 -6.65 -10.95 8.02
C LEU A 61 -6.75 -9.67 7.18
N SER A 62 -6.36 -8.55 7.77
CA SER A 62 -6.15 -7.32 7.01
C SER A 62 -4.81 -7.36 6.26
N GLY A 63 -4.82 -7.01 4.96
CA GLY A 63 -3.59 -6.86 4.19
C GLY A 63 -2.65 -5.79 4.76
N ILE A 64 -3.20 -4.76 5.39
CA ILE A 64 -2.40 -3.73 6.08
C ILE A 64 -1.60 -4.32 7.23
N ASP A 65 -2.22 -5.19 8.04
CA ASP A 65 -1.53 -5.85 9.16
C ASP A 65 -0.44 -6.80 8.67
N ILE A 66 -0.67 -7.48 7.54
CA ILE A 66 0.33 -8.35 6.92
C ILE A 66 1.53 -7.52 6.45
N VAL A 67 1.29 -6.42 5.74
CA VAL A 67 2.35 -5.50 5.29
C VAL A 67 3.14 -4.95 6.46
N PHE A 68 2.47 -4.51 7.53
CA PHE A 68 3.13 -4.03 8.74
C PHE A 68 4.11 -5.05 9.34
N LYS A 69 3.70 -6.32 9.40
CA LYS A 69 4.54 -7.40 9.93
C LYS A 69 5.69 -7.79 9.00
N LEU A 70 5.46 -7.79 7.69
CA LEU A 70 6.43 -8.30 6.73
C LEU A 70 7.42 -7.25 6.21
N THR A 71 7.12 -5.96 6.29
CA THR A 71 7.98 -4.90 5.76
C THR A 71 9.38 -4.92 6.40
N GLU A 72 9.48 -5.13 7.71
CA GLU A 72 10.76 -5.21 8.40
C GLU A 72 11.52 -6.51 8.11
N LEU A 73 10.79 -7.62 7.92
CA LEU A 73 11.37 -8.94 7.63
C LEU A 73 11.81 -9.07 6.18
N MET A 74 11.21 -8.30 5.27
CA MET A 74 11.42 -8.38 3.83
C MET A 74 11.80 -7.01 3.26
N PRO A 75 12.94 -6.41 3.65
CA PRO A 75 13.29 -5.03 3.26
C PRO A 75 13.57 -4.88 1.75
N GLY A 76 13.82 -5.97 1.04
CA GLY A 76 14.00 -5.98 -0.42
C GLY A 76 12.71 -6.14 -1.21
N THR A 77 11.56 -6.31 -0.56
CA THR A 77 10.26 -6.51 -1.19
C THR A 77 9.43 -5.23 -1.17
N SER A 78 8.86 -4.86 -2.30
CA SER A 78 7.91 -3.74 -2.40
C SER A 78 6.48 -4.24 -2.29
N PHE A 79 5.71 -3.71 -1.33
CA PHE A 79 4.30 -4.03 -1.15
C PHE A 79 3.42 -2.97 -1.80
N ILE A 80 2.63 -3.34 -2.80
CA ILE A 80 1.65 -2.48 -3.45
C ILE A 80 0.26 -2.91 -3.00
N MET A 81 -0.50 -2.01 -2.37
CA MET A 81 -1.90 -2.27 -2.08
C MET A 81 -2.70 -2.24 -3.38
N CYS A 82 -3.54 -3.23 -3.59
CA CYS A 82 -4.42 -3.33 -4.75
C CYS A 82 -5.83 -3.67 -4.25
N THR A 83 -6.68 -2.67 -4.07
CA THR A 83 -7.89 -2.78 -3.28
C THR A 83 -9.02 -1.89 -3.80
N SER A 84 -10.27 -2.19 -3.41
CA SER A 84 -11.43 -1.36 -3.70
C SER A 84 -11.61 -0.18 -2.72
N PHE A 85 -10.79 -0.09 -1.67
CA PHE A 85 -10.90 0.97 -0.66
C PHE A 85 -10.16 2.23 -1.06
N GLU A 86 -10.87 3.35 -1.06
CA GLU A 86 -10.33 4.68 -1.41
C GLU A 86 -10.45 5.69 -0.26
N ASN A 87 -10.84 5.27 0.95
CA ASN A 87 -10.94 6.20 2.07
C ASN A 87 -9.57 6.54 2.66
N ASP A 88 -9.44 7.76 3.17
CA ASP A 88 -8.18 8.30 3.67
C ASP A 88 -7.58 7.46 4.81
N GLU A 89 -8.41 6.94 5.71
CA GLU A 89 -7.97 6.10 6.82
C GLU A 89 -7.20 4.88 6.34
N LYS A 90 -7.73 4.15 5.35
CA LYS A 90 -7.09 2.95 4.78
C LYS A 90 -5.83 3.29 4.00
N ILE A 91 -5.88 4.37 3.21
CA ILE A 91 -4.72 4.83 2.44
C ILE A 91 -3.55 5.13 3.37
N PHE A 92 -3.76 5.98 4.38
CA PHE A 92 -2.68 6.38 5.28
C PHE A 92 -2.24 5.27 6.22
N SER A 93 -3.14 4.40 6.66
CA SER A 93 -2.78 3.21 7.43
C SER A 93 -1.88 2.27 6.64
N ALA A 94 -2.17 2.05 5.36
CA ALA A 94 -1.35 1.22 4.48
C ALA A 94 0.05 1.82 4.27
N LEU A 95 0.14 3.13 4.00
CA LEU A 95 1.41 3.81 3.82
C LEU A 95 2.26 3.80 5.10
N ARG A 96 1.64 4.03 6.27
CA ARG A 96 2.33 3.92 7.57
C ARG A 96 2.79 2.50 7.88
N ALA A 97 2.07 1.48 7.41
CA ALA A 97 2.46 0.08 7.56
C ALA A 97 3.69 -0.29 6.70
N GLY A 98 4.07 0.54 5.74
CA GLY A 98 5.21 0.34 4.87
C GLY A 98 4.88 -0.02 3.43
N ALA A 99 3.62 0.14 2.99
CA ALA A 99 3.26 -0.04 1.60
C ALA A 99 4.01 0.96 0.72
N SER A 100 4.59 0.46 -0.38
CA SER A 100 5.33 1.26 -1.36
C SER A 100 4.42 1.92 -2.39
N GLY A 101 3.19 1.41 -2.54
CA GLY A 101 2.23 1.93 -3.51
C GLY A 101 0.80 1.58 -3.17
N TYR A 102 -0.14 2.23 -3.85
CA TYR A 102 -1.57 2.04 -3.61
C TYR A 102 -2.36 2.18 -4.91
N LEU A 103 -2.95 1.09 -5.36
CA LEU A 103 -3.77 1.00 -6.57
C LEU A 103 -5.21 0.67 -6.21
N VAL A 104 -6.14 1.24 -6.95
CA VAL A 104 -7.57 0.95 -6.81
C VAL A 104 -7.96 -0.13 -7.82
N LYS A 105 -8.69 -1.15 -7.36
CA LYS A 105 -9.32 -2.14 -8.25
C LYS A 105 -10.32 -1.41 -9.15
N GLY A 106 -10.25 -1.68 -10.44
CA GLY A 106 -11.00 -0.94 -11.44
C GLY A 106 -10.13 -0.09 -12.35
N ASP A 107 -8.90 0.20 -11.95
CA ASP A 107 -7.89 0.71 -12.88
C ASP A 107 -7.60 -0.33 -13.96
N PRO A 108 -7.26 0.09 -15.18
CA PRO A 108 -6.86 -0.84 -16.25
C PRO A 108 -5.68 -1.72 -15.83
N LEU A 109 -5.68 -3.00 -16.22
CA LEU A 109 -4.65 -3.96 -15.82
C LEU A 109 -3.22 -3.58 -16.29
N ASP A 110 -3.09 -2.81 -17.37
CA ASP A 110 -1.81 -2.28 -17.82
C ASP A 110 -1.19 -1.29 -16.82
N LYS A 111 -2.02 -0.59 -16.04
CA LYS A 111 -1.57 0.26 -14.93
C LYS A 111 -0.88 -0.56 -13.82
N ILE A 112 -1.35 -1.76 -13.58
CA ILE A 112 -0.74 -2.67 -12.59
C ILE A 112 0.66 -3.09 -13.04
N VAL A 113 0.84 -3.42 -14.32
CA VAL A 113 2.15 -3.74 -14.89
C VAL A 113 3.12 -2.57 -14.74
N GLN A 114 2.68 -1.35 -15.06
CA GLN A 114 3.50 -0.14 -14.86
C GLN A 114 3.85 0.09 -13.39
N ALA A 115 2.91 -0.12 -12.49
CA ALA A 115 3.12 0.01 -11.05
C ALA A 115 4.16 -0.99 -10.51
N ILE A 116 4.13 -2.24 -10.97
CA ILE A 116 5.14 -3.25 -10.62
C ILE A 116 6.53 -2.80 -11.06
N LEU A 117 6.68 -2.33 -12.30
CA LEU A 117 7.94 -1.81 -12.81
C LEU A 117 8.45 -0.63 -11.99
N GLU A 118 7.57 0.31 -11.67
CA GLU A 118 7.90 1.49 -10.89
C GLU A 118 8.33 1.13 -9.46
N ALA A 119 7.58 0.28 -8.78
CA ALA A 119 7.91 -0.17 -7.43
C ALA A 119 9.22 -0.95 -7.37
N HIS A 120 9.48 -1.80 -8.36
CA HIS A 120 10.74 -2.55 -8.46
C HIS A 120 11.95 -1.63 -8.60
N LYS A 121 11.78 -0.45 -9.19
CA LYS A 121 12.82 0.59 -9.30
C LYS A 121 12.91 1.50 -8.07
N GLY A 122 12.13 1.24 -7.03
CA GLY A 122 12.09 2.05 -5.81
C GLY A 122 11.12 3.23 -5.83
N GLY A 123 10.25 3.30 -6.83
CA GLY A 123 9.19 4.30 -6.90
C GLY A 123 7.99 4.00 -6.00
N ALA A 124 7.04 4.91 -5.96
CA ALA A 124 5.81 4.82 -5.17
C ALA A 124 4.58 4.94 -6.09
N PRO A 125 4.20 3.86 -6.80
CA PRO A 125 3.08 3.90 -7.71
C PRO A 125 1.76 4.11 -6.96
N MET A 126 0.94 5.04 -7.47
CA MET A 126 -0.38 5.33 -6.92
C MET A 126 -1.38 5.59 -8.05
N SER A 127 -2.61 5.10 -7.88
CA SER A 127 -3.73 5.57 -8.70
C SER A 127 -3.86 7.08 -8.59
N PHE A 128 -4.29 7.74 -9.67
CA PHE A 128 -4.33 9.20 -9.73
C PHE A 128 -5.11 9.84 -8.56
N GLY A 129 -6.29 9.32 -8.25
CA GLY A 129 -7.10 9.82 -7.13
C GLY A 129 -6.44 9.62 -5.76
N ILE A 130 -5.68 8.53 -5.58
CA ILE A 130 -4.93 8.25 -4.36
C ILE A 130 -3.77 9.24 -4.18
N ALA A 131 -2.99 9.48 -5.23
CA ALA A 131 -1.90 10.46 -5.20
C ALA A 131 -2.41 11.86 -4.86
N LYS A 132 -3.55 12.27 -5.41
CA LYS A 132 -4.19 13.53 -5.11
C LYS A 132 -4.57 13.66 -3.62
N ARG A 133 -5.16 12.61 -3.03
CA ARG A 133 -5.52 12.59 -1.60
C ARG A 133 -4.31 12.67 -0.69
N VAL A 134 -3.23 11.99 -1.03
CA VAL A 134 -1.96 12.04 -0.28
C VAL A 134 -1.40 13.46 -0.28
N LEU A 135 -1.35 14.12 -1.44
CA LEU A 135 -0.90 15.52 -1.55
C LEU A 135 -1.78 16.50 -0.75
N GLN A 136 -3.11 16.36 -0.84
CA GLN A 136 -4.04 17.19 -0.08
C GLN A 136 -3.84 17.05 1.44
N HIS A 137 -3.66 15.82 1.91
CA HIS A 137 -3.40 15.57 3.33
C HIS A 137 -2.12 16.27 3.83
N PHE A 138 -1.03 16.20 3.08
CA PHE A 138 0.21 16.90 3.43
C PHE A 138 0.05 18.42 3.40
N GLN A 139 -0.71 18.98 2.45
CA GLN A 139 -0.98 20.40 2.38
C GLN A 139 -1.81 20.88 3.59
N GLU A 140 -2.85 20.16 3.99
CA GLU A 140 -3.68 20.45 5.16
C GLU A 140 -2.86 20.38 6.45
N THR A 141 -2.02 19.37 6.62
CA THR A 141 -1.12 19.23 7.77
C THR A 141 -0.15 20.41 7.86
N LYS A 142 0.42 20.85 6.72
CA LYS A 142 1.31 22.01 6.68
C LYS A 142 0.60 23.30 7.13
N VAL A 143 -0.63 23.53 6.68
CA VAL A 143 -1.44 24.70 7.11
C VAL A 143 -1.70 24.65 8.60
N GLN A 144 -2.08 23.50 9.17
CA GLN A 144 -2.29 23.35 10.61
C GLN A 144 -1.04 23.65 11.42
N VAL A 145 0.12 23.13 11.02
CA VAL A 145 1.40 23.41 11.69
C VAL A 145 1.76 24.89 11.61
N GLN A 146 1.58 25.55 10.47
CA GLN A 146 1.81 26.99 10.33
C GLN A 146 0.88 27.81 11.20
N THR A 147 -0.40 27.47 11.27
CA THR A 147 -1.39 28.13 12.13
C THR A 147 -0.99 28.02 13.60
N LEU A 148 -0.60 26.83 14.05
CA LEU A 148 -0.14 26.62 15.43
C LEU A 148 1.15 27.40 15.73
N SER A 149 2.06 27.53 14.78
CA SER A 149 3.31 28.29 14.96
C SER A 149 3.10 29.81 15.05
N LEU A 150 1.97 30.32 14.56
CA LEU A 150 1.60 31.73 14.65
C LEU A 150 0.95 32.12 15.99
N LEU A 151 0.56 31.12 16.80
CA LEU A 151 0.00 31.40 18.13
C LEU A 151 1.08 31.92 19.09
N THR A 152 0.70 32.91 19.90
CA THR A 152 1.55 33.37 21.01
C THR A 152 1.71 32.29 22.09
N VAL A 153 2.72 32.41 22.94
CA VAL A 153 2.93 31.47 24.04
C VAL A 153 1.69 31.37 24.93
N THR A 154 1.02 32.49 25.22
CA THR A 154 -0.20 32.54 26.04
C THR A 154 -1.36 31.78 25.36
N GLU A 155 -1.54 31.95 24.05
CA GLU A 155 -2.57 31.26 23.30
C GLU A 155 -2.32 29.75 23.26
N LYS A 156 -1.07 29.32 23.16
CA LYS A 156 -0.69 27.89 23.25
C LYS A 156 -0.98 27.31 24.63
N GLU A 157 -0.66 28.02 25.69
CA GLU A 157 -0.95 27.63 27.08
C GLU A 157 -2.45 27.46 27.33
N VAL A 158 -3.28 28.38 26.81
CA VAL A 158 -4.76 28.26 26.88
C VAL A 158 -5.26 27.03 26.16
N LEU A 159 -4.75 26.74 24.97
CA LEU A 159 -5.13 25.55 24.21
C LEU A 159 -4.74 24.23 24.91
N GLU A 160 -3.56 24.20 25.53
CA GLU A 160 -3.12 23.04 26.32
C GLU A 160 -4.01 22.82 27.55
N LEU A 161 -4.39 23.86 28.25
CA LEU A 161 -5.32 23.78 29.39
C LEU A 161 -6.71 23.27 28.97
N LEU A 162 -7.23 23.71 27.81
CA LEU A 162 -8.51 23.25 27.29
C LEU A 162 -8.50 21.80 26.83
N SER A 163 -7.35 21.28 26.39
CA SER A 163 -7.19 19.89 25.96
C SER A 163 -7.10 18.89 27.12
N GLN A 164 -6.82 19.36 28.35
CA GLN A 164 -6.71 18.57 29.57
C GLN A 164 -8.05 18.47 30.35
N GLY A 165 -9.10 19.11 29.86
CA GLY A 165 -10.42 19.18 30.50
C GLY A 165 -11.38 18.03 30.02
#